data_4e42220aacb7eac5300472b27b0b1ba1
#
_entry.id   4e42220aacb7eac5300472b27b0b1ba1
#
_cell.length_a   1.000
_cell.length_b   1.000
_cell.length_c   1.000
_cell.angle_alpha   90.00
_cell.angle_beta   90.00
_cell.angle_gamma   90.00
#
_symmetry.space_group_name_H-M   'P 1'
#
loop_
_entity.id
_entity.type
_entity.pdbx_description
1 polymer ?
#
loop_
_entity_poly.entity_id
_entity_poly.type
_entity_poly.pdbx_seq_one_letter_code
_entity_poly.pdbx_strand_id
1 'polypeptide(L)'
;MIKHTREKQVKIVATGLALCMLAAPLSASAAESSVLMASGGVASVLESERTLEEYIQIAQDAQGASWGYTNIGVANVESGNLNVRAVSSTDGKLVGKLPKDAACEVVETVDDWAHIKSGEVEGYVSKEFLLTGPEARIRAMELVHTVATANTDGLNVRQEPNTTSEIVTQVGQGEEMEYVETGSDGWVKISIDGEDAYVSQDYVTVEEKLDTAINMT
;
A
#
# COMPACT_ATOMS: atom_id res chain seq x y z
N MET A 1 19.61 18.22 31.65
CA MET A 1 19.09 16.89 31.25
C MET A 1 18.30 17.11 29.95
N ILE A 2 18.98 17.04 28.80
CA ILE A 2 18.44 17.42 27.47
C ILE A 2 18.16 16.12 26.74
N LYS A 3 16.87 15.85 26.46
CA LYS A 3 16.44 14.69 25.65
C LYS A 3 16.72 14.99 24.17
N HIS A 4 17.65 14.25 23.56
CA HIS A 4 17.86 14.25 22.11
C HIS A 4 16.76 13.40 21.46
N THR A 5 15.90 14.05 20.72
CA THR A 5 14.97 13.41 19.77
C THR A 5 15.79 13.03 18.54
N ARG A 6 15.94 11.75 18.25
CA ARG A 6 16.56 11.26 17.01
C ARG A 6 15.53 11.32 15.89
N GLU A 7 15.71 12.26 14.96
CA GLU A 7 15.05 12.22 13.66
C GLU A 7 15.61 11.07 12.83
N LYS A 8 14.74 10.15 12.43
CA LYS A 8 15.09 9.10 11.47
C LYS A 8 15.07 9.69 10.06
N GLN A 9 16.24 9.91 9.50
CA GLN A 9 16.40 10.27 8.08
C GLN A 9 16.27 8.99 7.24
N VAL A 10 15.21 8.91 6.45
CA VAL A 10 15.06 7.87 5.42
C VAL A 10 15.93 8.24 4.23
N LYS A 11 16.99 7.46 3.96
CA LYS A 11 17.83 7.61 2.78
C LYS A 11 17.20 6.85 1.61
N ILE A 12 16.58 7.58 0.69
CA ILE A 12 16.17 7.04 -0.61
C ILE A 12 17.43 7.01 -1.50
N VAL A 13 17.82 5.82 -1.93
CA VAL A 13 18.87 5.64 -2.94
C VAL A 13 18.23 5.77 -4.31
N ALA A 14 18.36 6.95 -4.93
CA ALA A 14 17.95 7.17 -6.31
C ALA A 14 19.03 6.64 -7.25
N THR A 15 18.73 5.58 -8.00
CA THR A 15 19.53 5.11 -9.13
C THR A 15 19.15 5.95 -10.36
N GLY A 16 20.12 6.76 -10.83
CA GLY A 16 19.91 7.68 -11.93
C GLY A 16 19.70 7.00 -13.28
N LEU A 17 18.66 7.42 -14.00
CA LEU A 17 18.55 7.26 -15.44
C LEU A 17 18.66 8.66 -16.06
N ALA A 18 19.68 8.86 -16.86
CA ALA A 18 19.88 10.06 -17.64
C ALA A 18 18.85 10.13 -18.77
N LEU A 19 17.96 11.12 -18.75
CA LEU A 19 17.04 11.42 -19.84
C LEU A 19 17.52 12.69 -20.56
N CYS A 20 17.85 12.55 -21.85
CA CYS A 20 18.20 13.66 -22.76
C CYS A 20 17.07 14.68 -22.85
N MET A 21 17.40 15.93 -22.51
CA MET A 21 16.53 17.09 -22.75
C MET A 21 16.54 17.48 -24.23
N LEU A 22 15.35 17.45 -24.84
CA LEU A 22 15.04 18.27 -26.00
C LEU A 22 14.23 19.47 -25.54
N ALA A 23 14.88 20.61 -25.50
CA ALA A 23 14.24 21.87 -25.16
C ALA A 23 13.40 22.39 -26.33
N ALA A 24 12.09 22.54 -26.11
CA ALA A 24 11.23 23.40 -26.91
C ALA A 24 10.59 24.45 -25.98
N PRO A 25 10.55 25.73 -26.36
CA PRO A 25 9.94 26.74 -25.51
C PRO A 25 8.42 26.67 -25.62
N LEU A 26 7.76 26.27 -24.53
CA LEU A 26 6.30 26.43 -24.40
C LEU A 26 6.03 27.82 -23.82
N SER A 27 5.39 28.65 -24.63
CA SER A 27 4.75 29.91 -24.25
C SER A 27 3.69 29.64 -23.17
N ALA A 28 3.84 30.25 -22.02
CA ALA A 28 2.86 30.26 -20.95
C ALA A 28 1.52 30.84 -21.42
N SER A 29 0.47 30.05 -21.41
CA SER A 29 -0.92 30.48 -21.59
C SER A 29 -1.80 29.66 -20.66
N ALA A 30 -2.28 30.29 -19.63
CA ALA A 30 -3.53 30.12 -18.84
C ALA A 30 -4.34 28.81 -19.00
N ALA A 31 -3.70 27.63 -18.92
CA ALA A 31 -4.38 26.33 -18.90
C ALA A 31 -4.19 25.56 -17.58
N GLU A 32 -3.47 26.13 -16.60
CA GLU A 32 -3.08 25.42 -15.37
C GLU A 32 -4.18 25.38 -14.30
N SER A 33 -5.30 26.08 -14.48
CA SER A 33 -6.37 26.10 -13.46
C SER A 33 -7.50 25.09 -13.66
N SER A 34 -7.51 24.32 -14.75
CA SER A 34 -8.67 23.46 -15.05
C SER A 34 -8.53 22.00 -14.66
N VAL A 35 -7.32 21.55 -14.33
CA VAL A 35 -7.09 20.14 -13.92
C VAL A 35 -7.38 19.90 -12.42
N LEU A 36 -7.33 20.97 -11.60
CA LEU A 36 -7.52 20.90 -10.15
C LEU A 36 -8.98 21.04 -9.67
N MET A 37 -9.94 21.31 -10.58
CA MET A 37 -11.32 21.63 -10.19
C MET A 37 -12.32 20.50 -10.45
N ALA A 38 -11.90 19.31 -10.87
CA ALA A 38 -12.84 18.28 -11.33
C ALA A 38 -13.13 17.13 -10.34
N SER A 39 -12.57 17.13 -9.13
CA SER A 39 -12.95 16.11 -8.15
C SER A 39 -12.94 16.66 -6.73
N GLY A 40 -14.05 16.49 -6.03
CA GLY A 40 -14.23 16.89 -4.63
C GLY A 40 -13.37 16.11 -3.61
N GLY A 41 -12.42 15.28 -4.08
CA GLY A 41 -11.55 14.45 -3.24
C GLY A 41 -10.18 15.07 -2.93
N VAL A 42 -9.70 16.00 -3.75
CA VAL A 42 -8.34 16.57 -3.60
C VAL A 42 -8.16 17.36 -2.30
N ALA A 43 -9.24 17.91 -1.75
CA ALA A 43 -9.15 18.74 -0.54
C ALA A 43 -8.73 17.95 0.71
N SER A 44 -9.06 16.64 0.79
CA SER A 44 -8.71 15.83 1.96
C SER A 44 -7.26 15.33 1.94
N VAL A 45 -6.63 15.29 0.74
CA VAL A 45 -5.22 14.89 0.58
C VAL A 45 -4.28 16.08 0.79
N LEU A 46 -4.77 17.32 0.62
CA LEU A 46 -3.99 18.56 0.77
C LEU A 46 -3.75 19.00 2.23
N GLU A 47 -4.25 18.28 3.21
CA GLU A 47 -4.00 18.59 4.64
C GLU A 47 -2.59 18.19 5.12
N SER A 48 -1.78 17.54 4.28
CA SER A 48 -0.36 17.29 4.57
C SER A 48 0.49 18.51 4.16
N GLU A 49 1.57 18.78 4.89
CA GLU A 49 2.50 19.91 4.65
C GLU A 49 3.30 19.82 3.34
N ARG A 50 2.85 19.04 2.35
CA ARG A 50 3.53 18.80 1.06
C ARG A 50 3.25 19.92 0.07
N THR A 51 4.25 20.26 -0.73
CA THR A 51 4.14 21.20 -1.83
C THR A 51 3.41 20.61 -3.04
N LEU A 52 2.87 21.46 -3.92
CA LEU A 52 2.25 21.03 -5.17
C LEU A 52 3.22 20.25 -6.07
N GLU A 53 4.51 20.62 -6.07
CA GLU A 53 5.54 19.94 -6.84
C GLU A 53 5.79 18.52 -6.34
N GLU A 54 5.79 18.31 -5.02
CA GLU A 54 5.88 16.97 -4.42
C GLU A 54 4.68 16.10 -4.80
N TYR A 55 3.46 16.65 -4.80
CA TYR A 55 2.28 15.92 -5.26
C TYR A 55 2.35 15.54 -6.75
N ILE A 56 2.82 16.43 -7.61
CA ILE A 56 2.99 16.15 -9.03
C ILE A 56 4.02 15.03 -9.22
N GLN A 57 5.15 15.08 -8.50
CA GLN A 57 6.16 14.04 -8.59
C GLN A 57 5.63 12.68 -8.11
N ILE A 58 4.97 12.64 -6.96
CA ILE A 58 4.33 11.43 -6.44
C ILE A 58 3.31 10.88 -7.43
N ALA A 59 2.49 11.74 -8.04
CA ALA A 59 1.51 11.32 -9.02
C ALA A 59 2.14 10.75 -10.31
N GLN A 60 3.29 11.27 -10.73
CA GLN A 60 4.05 10.74 -11.87
C GLN A 60 4.68 9.39 -11.55
N ASP A 61 5.30 9.26 -10.38
CA ASP A 61 5.89 8.01 -9.91
C ASP A 61 4.80 6.93 -9.73
N ALA A 62 3.63 7.30 -9.23
CA ALA A 62 2.48 6.41 -9.06
C ALA A 62 1.88 5.88 -10.37
N GLN A 63 2.10 6.54 -11.51
CA GLN A 63 1.56 6.07 -12.80
C GLN A 63 2.11 4.69 -13.21
N GLY A 64 3.33 4.36 -12.82
CA GLY A 64 3.98 3.07 -13.09
C GLY A 64 3.71 1.99 -12.07
N ALA A 65 3.24 2.36 -10.89
CA ALA A 65 3.03 1.43 -9.78
C ALA A 65 1.61 0.86 -9.81
N SER A 66 1.48 -0.44 -9.75
CA SER A 66 0.18 -1.12 -9.81
C SER A 66 -0.06 -2.13 -8.69
N TRP A 67 0.99 -2.64 -8.05
CA TRP A 67 0.90 -3.69 -7.00
C TRP A 67 -0.07 -4.83 -7.36
N GLY A 68 -0.15 -5.17 -8.66
CA GLY A 68 -1.06 -6.20 -9.17
C GLY A 68 -2.48 -5.71 -9.50
N TYR A 69 -2.81 -4.44 -9.27
CA TYR A 69 -4.10 -3.85 -9.61
C TYR A 69 -4.06 -3.17 -11.00
N THR A 70 -5.11 -3.37 -11.79
CA THR A 70 -5.32 -2.65 -13.05
C THR A 70 -6.03 -1.33 -12.81
N ASN A 71 -7.04 -1.37 -11.95
CA ASN A 71 -7.87 -0.22 -11.60
C ASN A 71 -8.02 -0.16 -10.07
N ILE A 72 -6.99 0.37 -9.42
CA ILE A 72 -6.91 0.40 -7.96
C ILE A 72 -7.96 1.33 -7.35
N GLY A 73 -8.60 0.85 -6.27
CA GLY A 73 -9.38 1.63 -5.32
C GLY A 73 -8.79 1.50 -3.92
N VAL A 74 -8.93 2.55 -3.10
CA VAL A 74 -8.48 2.57 -1.70
C VAL A 74 -9.63 3.07 -0.82
N ALA A 75 -9.91 2.35 0.26
CA ALA A 75 -10.98 2.73 1.19
C ALA A 75 -10.63 4.03 1.93
N ASN A 76 -11.51 5.03 1.78
CA ASN A 76 -11.37 6.37 2.35
C ASN A 76 -12.47 6.61 3.39
N VAL A 77 -12.36 5.91 4.51
CA VAL A 77 -13.22 6.11 5.68
C VAL A 77 -12.44 6.76 6.80
N GLU A 78 -13.09 7.56 7.63
CA GLU A 78 -12.41 8.23 8.75
C GLU A 78 -11.86 7.22 9.75
N SER A 79 -12.63 6.16 10.02
CA SER A 79 -12.25 5.07 10.93
C SER A 79 -13.01 3.79 10.63
N GLY A 80 -12.47 2.65 11.04
CA GLY A 80 -13.11 1.35 10.92
C GLY A 80 -13.04 0.77 9.52
N ASN A 81 -14.14 0.25 9.00
CA ASN A 81 -14.17 -0.51 7.76
C ASN A 81 -15.33 -0.07 6.86
N LEU A 82 -15.09 -0.07 5.56
CA LEU A 82 -16.13 0.03 4.54
C LEU A 82 -16.78 -1.34 4.34
N ASN A 83 -18.13 -1.40 4.40
CA ASN A 83 -18.87 -2.63 4.23
C ASN A 83 -18.86 -3.08 2.77
N VAL A 84 -18.48 -4.33 2.52
CA VAL A 84 -18.60 -4.99 1.20
C VAL A 84 -19.85 -5.83 1.19
N ARG A 85 -20.73 -5.58 0.21
CA ARG A 85 -22.07 -6.20 0.13
C ARG A 85 -22.21 -7.07 -1.12
N ALA A 86 -23.05 -8.08 -1.03
CA ALA A 86 -23.31 -9.01 -2.14
C ALA A 86 -24.03 -8.35 -3.34
N VAL A 87 -24.70 -7.22 -3.13
CA VAL A 87 -25.42 -6.46 -4.16
C VAL A 87 -25.23 -4.96 -3.91
N SER A 88 -25.43 -4.14 -4.93
CA SER A 88 -25.33 -2.69 -4.92
C SER A 88 -26.50 -2.02 -4.16
N SER A 89 -26.64 -2.34 -2.86
CA SER A 89 -27.70 -1.84 -1.99
C SER A 89 -27.26 -1.87 -0.53
N THR A 90 -27.73 -0.90 0.26
CA THR A 90 -27.51 -0.85 1.71
C THR A 90 -28.13 -2.03 2.45
N ASP A 91 -29.16 -2.66 1.88
CA ASP A 91 -29.83 -3.85 2.43
C ASP A 91 -29.16 -5.16 1.98
N GLY A 92 -28.17 -5.09 1.08
CA GLY A 92 -27.40 -6.24 0.61
C GLY A 92 -26.69 -6.97 1.75
N LYS A 93 -26.66 -8.31 1.69
CA LYS A 93 -25.92 -9.13 2.65
C LYS A 93 -24.46 -8.69 2.71
N LEU A 94 -23.92 -8.55 3.93
CA LEU A 94 -22.50 -8.29 4.15
C LEU A 94 -21.68 -9.54 3.79
N VAL A 95 -20.69 -9.39 2.89
CA VAL A 95 -19.79 -10.46 2.46
C VAL A 95 -18.36 -10.22 2.89
N GLY A 96 -17.99 -8.98 3.21
CA GLY A 96 -16.67 -8.64 3.68
C GLY A 96 -16.63 -7.23 4.26
N LYS A 97 -15.46 -6.85 4.74
CA LYS A 97 -15.14 -5.51 5.21
C LYS A 97 -13.83 -5.08 4.60
N LEU A 98 -13.81 -3.91 3.97
CA LEU A 98 -12.60 -3.27 3.48
C LEU A 98 -12.12 -2.28 4.56
N PRO A 99 -11.04 -2.57 5.28
CA PRO A 99 -10.49 -1.68 6.30
C PRO A 99 -10.18 -0.30 5.75
N LYS A 100 -10.15 0.70 6.63
CA LYS A 100 -9.58 2.00 6.27
C LYS A 100 -8.22 1.79 5.61
N ASP A 101 -7.98 2.53 4.52
CA ASP A 101 -6.72 2.48 3.77
C ASP A 101 -6.43 1.16 3.03
N ALA A 102 -7.30 0.14 3.13
CA ALA A 102 -7.12 -1.09 2.37
C ALA A 102 -7.45 -0.90 0.88
N ALA A 103 -6.74 -1.67 0.03
CA ALA A 103 -6.84 -1.59 -1.41
C ALA A 103 -7.79 -2.65 -2.00
N CYS A 104 -8.30 -2.34 -3.19
CA CYS A 104 -9.13 -3.26 -3.98
C CYS A 104 -8.93 -3.01 -5.48
N GLU A 105 -9.25 -4.00 -6.30
CA GLU A 105 -9.49 -3.84 -7.72
C GLU A 105 -10.92 -3.35 -7.94
N VAL A 106 -11.11 -2.25 -8.65
CA VAL A 106 -12.43 -1.76 -9.08
C VAL A 106 -12.76 -2.42 -10.42
N VAL A 107 -13.69 -3.37 -10.41
CA VAL A 107 -14.10 -4.12 -11.60
C VAL A 107 -15.00 -3.28 -12.50
N GLU A 108 -16.02 -2.67 -11.88
CA GLU A 108 -16.98 -1.79 -12.55
C GLU A 108 -17.63 -0.83 -11.58
N THR A 109 -18.32 0.17 -12.08
CA THR A 109 -19.13 1.09 -11.28
C THR A 109 -20.57 1.07 -11.76
N VAL A 110 -21.52 0.98 -10.82
CA VAL A 110 -22.97 0.97 -11.05
C VAL A 110 -23.62 2.00 -10.14
N ASP A 111 -24.13 3.09 -10.72
CA ASP A 111 -24.70 4.21 -9.98
C ASP A 111 -23.73 4.74 -8.89
N ASP A 112 -24.15 4.70 -7.63
CA ASP A 112 -23.35 5.13 -6.46
C ASP A 112 -22.50 4.00 -5.85
N TRP A 113 -22.40 2.85 -6.52
CA TRP A 113 -21.68 1.67 -6.06
C TRP A 113 -20.50 1.33 -6.96
N ALA A 114 -19.47 0.76 -6.37
CA ALA A 114 -18.36 0.12 -7.06
C ALA A 114 -18.37 -1.39 -6.77
N HIS A 115 -18.32 -2.19 -7.82
CA HIS A 115 -18.05 -3.64 -7.73
C HIS A 115 -16.54 -3.81 -7.59
N ILE A 116 -16.11 -4.44 -6.51
CA ILE A 116 -14.69 -4.56 -6.16
C ILE A 116 -14.29 -6.01 -5.90
N LYS A 117 -12.97 -6.25 -6.09
CA LYS A 117 -12.25 -7.45 -5.59
C LYS A 117 -11.12 -7.01 -4.69
N SER A 118 -11.00 -7.62 -3.50
CA SER A 118 -9.92 -7.36 -2.56
C SER A 118 -9.59 -8.62 -1.79
N GLY A 119 -8.40 -9.19 -2.05
CA GLY A 119 -8.07 -10.55 -1.60
C GLY A 119 -9.11 -11.55 -2.11
N GLU A 120 -9.70 -12.32 -1.21
CA GLU A 120 -10.76 -13.30 -1.52
C GLU A 120 -12.17 -12.71 -1.52
N VAL A 121 -12.32 -11.44 -1.17
CA VAL A 121 -13.62 -10.77 -1.07
C VAL A 121 -13.99 -10.14 -2.40
N GLU A 122 -15.21 -10.42 -2.87
CA GLU A 122 -15.81 -9.79 -4.04
C GLU A 122 -17.21 -9.28 -3.69
N GLY A 123 -17.54 -8.04 -4.10
CA GLY A 123 -18.82 -7.43 -3.83
C GLY A 123 -18.86 -5.94 -4.10
N TYR A 124 -19.85 -5.27 -3.54
CA TYR A 124 -20.15 -3.87 -3.80
C TYR A 124 -19.87 -2.99 -2.59
N VAL A 125 -19.23 -1.84 -2.83
CA VAL A 125 -19.00 -0.79 -1.84
C VAL A 125 -19.59 0.54 -2.32
N SER A 126 -19.94 1.44 -1.41
CA SER A 126 -20.34 2.80 -1.77
C SER A 126 -19.14 3.60 -2.30
N LYS A 127 -19.31 4.23 -3.46
CA LYS A 127 -18.26 5.01 -4.12
C LYS A 127 -17.81 6.24 -3.32
N GLU A 128 -18.69 6.80 -2.50
CA GLU A 128 -18.39 7.99 -1.68
C GLU A 128 -17.25 7.75 -0.68
N PHE A 129 -17.00 6.47 -0.32
CA PHE A 129 -15.96 6.03 0.61
C PHE A 129 -14.80 5.32 -0.09
N LEU A 130 -14.64 5.49 -1.40
CA LEU A 130 -13.61 4.83 -2.18
C LEU A 130 -12.85 5.85 -3.03
N LEU A 131 -11.55 6.01 -2.79
CA LEU A 131 -10.66 6.69 -3.72
C LEU A 131 -10.46 5.82 -4.95
N THR A 132 -10.41 6.43 -6.14
CA THR A 132 -10.15 5.74 -7.40
C THR A 132 -9.23 6.57 -8.30
N GLY A 133 -8.69 5.97 -9.36
CA GLY A 133 -7.84 6.67 -10.32
C GLY A 133 -6.54 7.20 -9.71
N PRO A 134 -6.08 8.41 -10.11
CA PRO A 134 -4.81 8.98 -9.63
C PRO A 134 -4.73 9.14 -8.11
N GLU A 135 -5.81 9.55 -7.47
CA GLU A 135 -5.88 9.74 -6.02
C GLU A 135 -5.65 8.44 -5.26
N ALA A 136 -6.29 7.34 -5.71
CA ALA A 136 -6.07 6.02 -5.12
C ALA A 136 -4.62 5.56 -5.27
N ARG A 137 -3.97 5.85 -6.42
CA ARG A 137 -2.57 5.49 -6.66
C ARG A 137 -1.62 6.25 -5.75
N ILE A 138 -1.82 7.56 -5.60
CA ILE A 138 -1.04 8.39 -4.68
C ILE A 138 -1.18 7.86 -3.25
N ARG A 139 -2.42 7.58 -2.84
CA ARG A 139 -2.67 7.03 -1.51
C ARG A 139 -2.02 5.66 -1.31
N ALA A 140 -2.12 4.78 -2.30
CA ALA A 140 -1.50 3.45 -2.27
C ALA A 140 0.03 3.51 -2.11
N MET A 141 0.72 4.47 -2.74
CA MET A 141 2.17 4.68 -2.56
C MET A 141 2.56 5.02 -1.12
N GLU A 142 1.66 5.66 -0.38
CA GLU A 142 1.89 5.98 1.04
C GLU A 142 1.62 4.78 1.96
N LEU A 143 0.80 3.85 1.50
CA LEU A 143 0.28 2.72 2.28
C LEU A 143 1.02 1.41 2.00
N VAL A 144 1.69 1.32 0.85
CA VAL A 144 2.42 0.11 0.47
C VAL A 144 3.49 -0.21 1.52
N HIS A 145 3.51 -1.45 1.94
CA HIS A 145 4.49 -1.97 2.87
C HIS A 145 5.10 -3.26 2.34
N THR A 146 6.30 -3.59 2.81
CA THR A 146 6.99 -4.81 2.41
C THR A 146 6.73 -5.90 3.45
N VAL A 147 6.40 -7.09 2.98
CA VAL A 147 6.23 -8.29 3.82
C VAL A 147 7.18 -9.39 3.38
N ALA A 148 7.55 -10.25 4.32
CA ALA A 148 8.22 -11.51 4.06
C ALA A 148 7.21 -12.65 4.28
N THR A 149 6.85 -13.35 3.20
CA THR A 149 5.88 -14.46 3.23
C THR A 149 6.60 -15.79 3.28
N ALA A 150 6.28 -16.66 4.24
CA ALA A 150 6.87 -17.99 4.36
C ALA A 150 6.45 -18.91 3.21
N ASN A 151 7.42 -19.56 2.54
CA ASN A 151 7.19 -20.48 1.41
C ASN A 151 7.06 -21.94 1.86
N THR A 152 7.21 -22.22 3.16
CA THR A 152 7.20 -23.57 3.73
C THR A 152 6.54 -23.58 5.11
N ASP A 153 5.99 -24.72 5.50
CA ASP A 153 5.52 -24.93 6.85
C ASP A 153 6.67 -25.11 7.84
N GLY A 154 6.47 -24.62 9.06
CA GLY A 154 7.43 -24.79 10.16
C GLY A 154 8.75 -24.05 9.93
N LEU A 155 8.73 -22.93 9.20
CA LEU A 155 9.89 -22.06 9.04
C LEU A 155 10.34 -21.53 10.40
N ASN A 156 11.60 -21.78 10.76
CA ASN A 156 12.16 -21.29 12.00
C ASN A 156 12.43 -19.78 11.93
N VAL A 157 11.87 -19.06 12.87
CA VAL A 157 12.20 -17.67 13.17
C VAL A 157 13.24 -17.65 14.27
N ARG A 158 14.36 -16.98 14.06
CA ARG A 158 15.53 -17.03 14.94
C ARG A 158 15.89 -15.67 15.51
N GLN A 159 16.53 -15.72 16.68
CA GLN A 159 16.99 -14.50 17.37
C GLN A 159 18.16 -13.82 16.66
N GLU A 160 19.02 -14.60 15.95
CA GLU A 160 20.19 -14.09 15.21
C GLU A 160 20.25 -14.73 13.83
N PRO A 161 20.91 -14.09 12.83
CA PRO A 161 20.98 -14.57 11.45
C PRO A 161 21.97 -15.75 11.31
N ASN A 162 21.71 -16.85 11.99
CA ASN A 162 22.47 -18.08 11.86
C ASN A 162 21.64 -19.32 12.27
N THR A 163 22.05 -20.50 11.78
CA THR A 163 21.32 -21.77 11.97
C THR A 163 21.44 -22.36 13.37
N THR A 164 22.34 -21.86 14.22
CA THR A 164 22.57 -22.36 15.57
C THR A 164 21.96 -21.47 16.64
N SER A 165 21.45 -20.30 16.28
CA SER A 165 20.76 -19.37 17.13
C SER A 165 19.45 -19.96 17.67
N GLU A 166 19.00 -19.44 18.79
CA GLU A 166 17.72 -19.77 19.40
C GLU A 166 16.56 -19.55 18.43
N ILE A 167 15.60 -20.48 18.41
CA ILE A 167 14.35 -20.38 17.68
C ILE A 167 13.35 -19.63 18.54
N VAL A 168 12.94 -18.44 18.12
CA VAL A 168 11.94 -17.62 18.80
C VAL A 168 10.54 -18.22 18.60
N THR A 169 10.22 -18.59 17.35
CA THR A 169 8.95 -19.21 16.97
C THR A 169 9.10 -19.96 15.65
N GLN A 170 8.01 -20.57 15.19
CA GLN A 170 7.87 -21.15 13.85
C GLN A 170 6.64 -20.59 13.19
N VAL A 171 6.73 -20.33 11.88
CA VAL A 171 5.63 -19.84 11.05
C VAL A 171 5.25 -20.88 9.99
N GLY A 172 3.98 -20.90 9.64
CA GLY A 172 3.43 -21.78 8.60
C GLY A 172 3.58 -21.21 7.21
N GLN A 173 3.39 -22.06 6.20
CA GLN A 173 3.38 -21.64 4.81
C GLN A 173 2.28 -20.58 4.57
N GLY A 174 2.63 -19.49 3.90
CA GLY A 174 1.73 -18.38 3.58
C GLY A 174 1.59 -17.35 4.72
N GLU A 175 2.19 -17.56 5.89
CA GLU A 175 2.22 -16.54 6.93
C GLU A 175 3.10 -15.36 6.52
N GLU A 176 2.60 -14.16 6.74
CA GLU A 176 3.25 -12.89 6.44
C GLU A 176 3.90 -12.31 7.71
N MET A 177 5.13 -11.85 7.56
CA MET A 177 5.92 -11.25 8.62
C MET A 177 6.28 -9.82 8.20
N GLU A 178 6.28 -8.89 9.16
CA GLU A 178 6.72 -7.52 8.91
C GLU A 178 8.21 -7.51 8.53
N TYR A 179 8.49 -7.07 7.30
CA TYR A 179 9.84 -7.00 6.76
C TYR A 179 10.59 -5.77 7.28
N VAL A 180 11.86 -5.95 7.64
CA VAL A 180 12.75 -4.86 8.04
C VAL A 180 13.83 -4.63 6.99
N GLU A 181 14.62 -5.66 6.69
CA GLU A 181 15.70 -5.58 5.69
C GLU A 181 16.17 -6.97 5.24
N THR A 182 16.79 -7.05 4.06
CA THR A 182 17.48 -8.26 3.59
C THR A 182 18.98 -8.08 3.79
N GLY A 183 19.58 -8.97 4.57
CA GLY A 183 21.01 -9.03 4.79
C GLY A 183 21.77 -9.62 3.58
N SER A 184 23.09 -9.38 3.51
CA SER A 184 23.96 -9.98 2.50
C SER A 184 24.39 -11.41 2.83
N ASP A 185 23.97 -11.93 3.97
CA ASP A 185 24.36 -13.21 4.57
C ASP A 185 23.33 -14.34 4.33
N GLY A 186 22.28 -14.06 3.52
CA GLY A 186 21.19 -15.02 3.22
C GLY A 186 20.09 -15.05 4.25
N TRP A 187 20.00 -14.02 5.10
CA TRP A 187 18.94 -13.86 6.08
C TRP A 187 18.10 -12.62 5.81
N VAL A 188 16.82 -12.73 6.11
CA VAL A 188 15.86 -11.61 6.11
C VAL A 188 15.55 -11.28 7.56
N LYS A 189 15.75 -10.02 7.90
CA LYS A 189 15.36 -9.45 9.18
C LYS A 189 13.89 -9.08 9.12
N ILE A 190 13.15 -9.54 10.10
CA ILE A 190 11.71 -9.30 10.26
C ILE A 190 11.45 -8.72 11.65
N SER A 191 10.26 -8.17 11.85
CA SER A 191 9.76 -7.75 13.16
C SER A 191 8.64 -8.71 13.60
N ILE A 192 8.74 -9.21 14.83
CA ILE A 192 7.66 -9.96 15.49
C ILE A 192 7.40 -9.31 16.85
N ASP A 193 6.17 -8.86 17.06
CA ASP A 193 5.75 -8.16 18.29
C ASP A 193 6.62 -6.93 18.62
N GLY A 194 7.21 -6.30 17.59
CA GLY A 194 8.08 -5.14 17.71
C GLY A 194 9.54 -5.46 18.04
N GLU A 195 9.91 -6.74 18.07
CA GLU A 195 11.28 -7.20 18.26
C GLU A 195 11.89 -7.74 16.96
N ASP A 196 13.19 -7.50 16.78
CA ASP A 196 13.95 -7.98 15.62
C ASP A 196 14.13 -9.50 15.68
N ALA A 197 13.85 -10.20 14.58
CA ALA A 197 14.09 -11.61 14.39
C ALA A 197 14.54 -11.91 12.96
N TYR A 198 14.93 -13.14 12.68
CA TYR A 198 15.55 -13.50 11.40
C TYR A 198 14.97 -14.80 10.85
N VAL A 199 14.74 -14.81 9.52
CA VAL A 199 14.36 -15.99 8.74
C VAL A 199 15.33 -16.19 7.58
N SER A 200 15.52 -17.43 7.15
CA SER A 200 16.37 -17.69 5.97
C SER A 200 15.70 -17.20 4.71
N GLN A 201 16.45 -16.45 3.90
CA GLN A 201 16.00 -15.89 2.63
C GLN A 201 15.53 -16.97 1.64
N ASP A 202 16.08 -18.18 1.70
CA ASP A 202 15.71 -19.28 0.81
C ASP A 202 14.26 -19.76 0.98
N TYR A 203 13.63 -19.44 2.11
CA TYR A 203 12.30 -19.91 2.48
C TYR A 203 11.25 -18.82 2.61
N VAL A 204 11.55 -17.61 2.13
CA VAL A 204 10.59 -16.50 2.12
C VAL A 204 10.55 -15.81 0.77
N THR A 205 9.41 -15.24 0.44
CA THR A 205 9.25 -14.28 -0.65
C THR A 205 9.08 -12.90 -0.02
N VAL A 206 9.90 -11.94 -0.47
CA VAL A 206 9.78 -10.53 -0.03
C VAL A 206 9.09 -9.76 -1.13
N GLU A 207 7.96 -9.14 -0.82
CA GLU A 207 7.16 -8.40 -1.80
C GLU A 207 6.48 -7.19 -1.17
N GLU A 208 6.17 -6.19 -2.01
CA GLU A 208 5.36 -5.05 -1.62
C GLU A 208 3.88 -5.41 -1.70
N LYS A 209 3.14 -5.07 -0.66
CA LYS A 209 1.70 -5.32 -0.54
C LYS A 209 0.93 -4.11 -0.04
N LEU A 210 -0.36 -4.15 -0.30
CA LEU A 210 -1.36 -3.28 0.30
C LEU A 210 -2.33 -4.15 1.09
N ASP A 211 -2.84 -3.62 2.19
CA ASP A 211 -3.88 -4.31 2.97
C ASP A 211 -5.12 -4.59 2.10
N THR A 212 -5.78 -5.71 2.37
CA THR A 212 -6.95 -6.17 1.62
C THR A 212 -8.18 -6.35 2.51
N ALA A 213 -9.30 -6.68 1.90
CA ALA A 213 -10.56 -6.89 2.60
C ALA A 213 -10.51 -8.13 3.52
N ILE A 214 -11.24 -8.03 4.62
CA ILE A 214 -11.48 -9.12 5.57
C ILE A 214 -12.73 -9.88 5.13
N ASN A 215 -12.61 -11.18 4.90
CA ASN A 215 -13.71 -12.06 4.55
C ASN A 215 -14.64 -12.27 5.75
N MET A 216 -15.97 -12.24 5.53
CA MET A 216 -17.00 -12.41 6.55
C MET A 216 -17.86 -13.67 6.31
N THR A 217 -17.50 -14.50 5.31
CA THR A 217 -18.25 -15.72 4.96
C THR A 217 -17.62 -16.96 5.58
#